data_72e3b034a68f1c8763cd2e6ad15d501b
#
_entry.id   72e3b034a68f1c8763cd2e6ad15d501b
#
_cell.length_a   1.000
_cell.length_b   1.000
_cell.length_c   1.000
_cell.angle_alpha   90.00
_cell.angle_beta   90.00
_cell.angle_gamma   90.00
#
_symmetry.space_group_name_H-M   'P 1'
#
loop_
_entity.id
_entity.type
_entity.pdbx_description
1 polymer ?
#
loop_
_entity_poly.entity_id
_entity_poly.type
_entity_poly.pdbx_seq_one_letter_code
_entity_poly.pdbx_strand_id
1 'polypeptide(L)'
;MAKREEQQESIHYGEDKQKLLISVLLSSEDIFSRCVNIINPKYFVNKLRPAVRYILKHAEEYHVLPKFQQVSAETGTEFYALDNITPGHQEAFLDEIEEFCKNRALAEAVLASTELIDKGN
;
A
#
# COMPACT_ATOMS: atom_id res chain seq x y z
N MET A 1 21.61 1.75 -20.08
CA MET A 1 21.55 1.55 -18.64
C MET A 1 20.76 2.62 -17.96
N ALA A 2 20.97 3.86 -18.31
CA ALA A 2 20.23 4.94 -17.69
C ALA A 2 18.75 4.79 -17.88
N LYS A 3 18.37 4.35 -19.06
CA LYS A 3 16.99 4.16 -19.35
C LYS A 3 16.37 3.08 -18.51
N ARG A 4 17.17 2.07 -18.17
CA ARG A 4 16.71 1.03 -17.32
C ARG A 4 16.44 1.53 -15.92
N GLU A 5 17.26 2.44 -15.47
CA GLU A 5 17.04 3.02 -14.14
C GLU A 5 15.76 3.81 -14.09
N GLU A 6 15.46 4.53 -15.14
CA GLU A 6 14.20 5.26 -15.18
C GLU A 6 13.02 4.34 -15.12
N GLN A 7 13.12 3.24 -15.85
CA GLN A 7 12.05 2.28 -15.79
C GLN A 7 11.90 1.69 -14.41
N GLN A 8 13.01 1.47 -13.74
CA GLN A 8 12.95 0.95 -12.40
C GLN A 8 12.28 1.91 -11.46
N GLU A 9 12.48 3.19 -11.66
CA GLU A 9 11.81 4.16 -10.82
C GLU A 9 10.32 4.09 -10.99
N SER A 10 9.87 3.90 -12.21
CA SER A 10 8.43 3.84 -12.44
C SER A 10 7.82 2.57 -11.87
N ILE A 11 8.65 1.55 -11.62
CA ILE A 11 8.16 0.29 -11.07
C ILE A 11 8.77 -0.01 -9.72
N HIS A 12 9.36 0.98 -9.08
CA HIS A 12 9.98 0.69 -7.79
C HIS A 12 8.97 0.35 -6.73
N TYR A 13 7.70 0.54 -7.00
CA TYR A 13 6.64 0.07 -6.10
C TYR A 13 6.12 -1.28 -6.56
N GLY A 14 7.03 -2.19 -6.89
CA GLY A 14 6.65 -3.54 -7.19
C GLY A 14 6.21 -4.30 -5.96
N GLU A 15 5.99 -5.60 -6.14
CA GLU A 15 5.41 -6.40 -5.08
C GLU A 15 6.19 -6.32 -3.77
N ASP A 16 7.51 -6.41 -3.84
CA ASP A 16 8.33 -6.41 -2.64
C ASP A 16 8.22 -5.08 -1.89
N LYS A 17 8.24 -3.99 -2.64
CA LYS A 17 8.12 -2.68 -2.03
C LYS A 17 6.74 -2.47 -1.42
N GLN A 18 5.71 -2.93 -2.12
CA GLN A 18 4.35 -2.83 -1.60
C GLN A 18 4.20 -3.66 -0.32
N LYS A 19 4.82 -4.82 -0.31
CA LYS A 19 4.79 -5.68 0.87
C LYS A 19 5.48 -4.99 2.05
N LEU A 20 6.56 -4.29 1.78
CA LEU A 20 7.23 -3.51 2.81
C LEU A 20 6.30 -2.44 3.37
N LEU A 21 5.61 -1.72 2.49
CA LEU A 21 4.71 -0.67 2.94
C LEU A 21 3.59 -1.24 3.81
N ILE A 22 3.04 -2.38 3.43
CA ILE A 22 2.01 -3.02 4.25
C ILE A 22 2.57 -3.44 5.60
N SER A 23 3.78 -3.97 5.60
CA SER A 23 4.43 -4.36 6.85
C SER A 23 4.62 -3.15 7.77
N VAL A 24 4.96 -2.00 7.19
CA VAL A 24 5.09 -0.77 7.96
C VAL A 24 3.75 -0.40 8.59
N LEU A 25 2.67 -0.49 7.82
CA LEU A 25 1.34 -0.18 8.33
C LEU A 25 0.98 -1.06 9.51
N LEU A 26 1.34 -2.33 9.44
CA LEU A 26 1.05 -3.26 10.51
C LEU A 26 1.95 -3.04 11.72
N SER A 27 3.11 -2.42 11.52
CA SER A 27 4.08 -2.20 12.60
C SER A 27 3.82 -0.93 13.38
N SER A 28 3.03 0.00 12.84
CA SER A 28 2.85 1.30 13.48
C SER A 28 1.41 1.76 13.34
N GLU A 29 0.71 1.79 14.46
CA GLU A 29 -0.66 2.29 14.47
C GLU A 29 -0.71 3.76 14.10
N ASP A 30 0.31 4.50 14.47
CA ASP A 30 0.37 5.92 14.16
C ASP A 30 0.42 6.14 12.65
N ILE A 31 1.29 5.42 11.97
CA ILE A 31 1.38 5.52 10.51
C ILE A 31 0.06 5.09 9.88
N PHE A 32 -0.50 3.98 10.34
CA PHE A 32 -1.74 3.48 9.79
C PHE A 32 -2.86 4.51 9.93
N SER A 33 -3.00 5.10 11.12
CA SER A 33 -4.09 6.04 11.35
C SER A 33 -3.98 7.27 10.48
N ARG A 34 -2.77 7.66 10.12
CA ARG A 34 -2.56 8.82 9.26
C ARG A 34 -2.84 8.51 7.80
N CYS A 35 -2.74 7.25 7.41
CA CYS A 35 -2.86 6.86 6.00
C CYS A 35 -4.16 6.16 5.67
N VAL A 36 -4.95 5.79 6.67
CA VAL A 36 -6.09 4.91 6.44
C VAL A 36 -7.06 5.48 5.42
N ASN A 37 -7.18 6.79 5.36
CA ASN A 37 -8.14 7.43 4.46
C ASN A 37 -7.70 7.41 2.99
N ILE A 38 -6.43 7.20 2.74
CA ILE A 38 -5.93 7.23 1.36
C ILE A 38 -5.57 5.85 0.84
N ILE A 39 -5.63 4.83 1.68
CA ILE A 39 -5.28 3.47 1.28
C ILE A 39 -6.48 2.80 0.63
N ASN A 40 -6.22 2.15 -0.50
CA ASN A 40 -7.26 1.42 -1.21
C ASN A 40 -6.66 0.10 -1.68
N PRO A 41 -7.33 -1.02 -1.41
CA PRO A 41 -6.78 -2.32 -1.83
C PRO A 41 -6.45 -2.41 -3.31
N LYS A 42 -7.21 -1.73 -4.14
CA LYS A 42 -6.98 -1.84 -5.58
C LYS A 42 -5.71 -1.15 -6.05
N TYR A 43 -5.07 -0.36 -5.18
CA TYR A 43 -3.79 0.24 -5.53
C TYR A 43 -2.66 -0.78 -5.52
N PHE A 44 -2.86 -1.92 -4.87
CA PHE A 44 -1.83 -2.93 -4.69
C PHE A 44 -1.96 -4.03 -5.73
N VAL A 45 -0.86 -4.79 -5.92
CA VAL A 45 -0.93 -5.92 -6.84
C VAL A 45 -1.96 -6.94 -6.33
N ASN A 46 -2.49 -7.72 -7.25
CA ASN A 46 -3.58 -8.64 -6.93
C ASN A 46 -3.28 -9.53 -5.73
N LYS A 47 -2.06 -9.97 -5.65
CA LYS A 47 -1.64 -10.90 -4.59
C LYS A 47 -1.76 -10.28 -3.20
N LEU A 48 -1.58 -8.96 -3.10
CA LEU A 48 -1.58 -8.27 -1.83
C LEU A 48 -2.93 -7.67 -1.46
N ARG A 49 -3.86 -7.63 -2.41
CA ARG A 49 -5.16 -7.01 -2.16
C ARG A 49 -5.94 -7.66 -1.02
N PRO A 50 -5.98 -8.99 -0.92
CA PRO A 50 -6.70 -9.59 0.21
C PRO A 50 -6.17 -9.15 1.56
N ALA A 51 -4.84 -9.00 1.68
CA ALA A 51 -4.25 -8.57 2.94
C ALA A 51 -4.68 -7.14 3.28
N VAL A 52 -4.66 -6.24 2.31
CA VAL A 52 -5.06 -4.86 2.56
C VAL A 52 -6.53 -4.81 2.94
N ARG A 53 -7.37 -5.57 2.25
CA ARG A 53 -8.80 -5.62 2.59
C ARG A 53 -9.01 -6.12 4.02
N TYR A 54 -8.28 -7.17 4.38
CA TYR A 54 -8.41 -7.73 5.71
C TYR A 54 -7.98 -6.73 6.79
N ILE A 55 -6.87 -6.04 6.55
CA ILE A 55 -6.35 -5.07 7.51
C ILE A 55 -7.35 -3.93 7.70
N LEU A 56 -7.87 -3.39 6.61
CA LEU A 56 -8.79 -2.27 6.69
C LEU A 56 -10.10 -2.67 7.39
N LYS A 57 -10.60 -3.84 7.05
CA LYS A 57 -11.84 -4.31 7.66
C LYS A 57 -11.65 -4.58 9.14
N HIS A 58 -10.54 -5.21 9.52
CA HIS A 58 -10.26 -5.50 10.92
C HIS A 58 -10.16 -4.21 11.72
N ALA A 59 -9.44 -3.23 11.20
CA ALA A 59 -9.27 -1.97 11.89
C ALA A 59 -10.61 -1.23 12.06
N GLU A 60 -11.44 -1.30 11.04
CA GLU A 60 -12.74 -0.65 11.11
C GLU A 60 -13.64 -1.33 12.13
N GLU A 61 -13.61 -2.64 12.16
CA GLU A 61 -14.48 -3.42 13.00
C GLU A 61 -14.07 -3.40 14.47
N TYR A 62 -12.76 -3.54 14.72
CA TYR A 62 -12.26 -3.71 16.07
C TYR A 62 -11.47 -2.52 16.58
N HIS A 63 -11.25 -1.51 15.72
CA HIS A 63 -10.51 -0.30 16.09
C HIS A 63 -9.09 -0.60 16.53
N VAL A 64 -8.50 -1.64 15.97
CA VAL A 64 -7.15 -2.04 16.26
C VAL A 64 -6.62 -2.81 15.06
N LEU A 65 -5.31 -2.71 14.81
CA LEU A 65 -4.69 -3.43 13.72
C LEU A 65 -4.64 -4.93 14.03
N PRO A 66 -4.77 -5.77 13.00
CA PRO A 66 -4.58 -7.20 13.22
C PRO A 66 -3.10 -7.51 13.46
N LYS A 67 -2.84 -8.66 14.06
CA LYS A 67 -1.48 -9.13 14.22
C LYS A 67 -0.95 -9.68 12.91
N PHE A 68 0.38 -9.67 12.76
CA PHE A 68 0.99 -10.22 11.55
C PHE A 68 0.54 -11.66 11.33
N GLN A 69 0.48 -12.43 12.38
CA GLN A 69 0.08 -13.82 12.26
C GLN A 69 -1.34 -13.96 11.76
N GLN A 70 -2.22 -13.05 12.17
CA GLN A 70 -3.60 -13.10 11.72
C GLN A 70 -3.69 -12.83 10.21
N VAL A 71 -2.96 -11.84 9.75
CA VAL A 71 -2.98 -11.50 8.32
C VAL A 71 -2.40 -12.64 7.52
N SER A 72 -1.30 -13.20 7.97
CA SER A 72 -0.67 -14.31 7.26
C SER A 72 -1.59 -15.53 7.19
N ALA A 73 -2.25 -15.83 8.30
CA ALA A 73 -3.14 -16.99 8.34
C ALA A 73 -4.35 -16.81 7.41
N GLU A 74 -4.87 -15.58 7.36
CA GLU A 74 -6.07 -15.32 6.56
C GLU A 74 -5.76 -15.26 5.07
N THR A 75 -4.60 -14.75 4.69
CA THR A 75 -4.32 -14.45 3.29
C THR A 75 -3.23 -15.29 2.68
N GLY A 76 -2.46 -16.00 3.49
CA GLY A 76 -1.36 -16.79 2.99
C GLY A 76 -0.13 -15.98 2.61
N THR A 77 -0.15 -14.68 2.86
CA THR A 77 0.99 -13.83 2.55
C THR A 77 1.65 -13.41 3.85
N GLU A 78 2.96 -13.61 3.94
CA GLU A 78 3.68 -13.29 5.15
C GLU A 78 4.15 -11.84 5.14
N PHE A 79 3.93 -11.18 6.26
CA PHE A 79 4.45 -9.86 6.50
C PHE A 79 5.34 -9.92 7.73
N TYR A 80 6.14 -8.88 7.92
CA TYR A 80 7.13 -8.92 9.00
C TYR A 80 7.08 -7.63 9.79
N ALA A 81 7.42 -7.76 11.09
CA ALA A 81 7.46 -6.60 11.97
C ALA A 81 8.72 -5.80 11.71
N LEU A 82 8.56 -4.49 11.72
CA LEU A 82 9.72 -3.60 11.65
C LEU A 82 9.94 -3.02 13.03
N ASP A 83 11.11 -3.31 13.58
CA ASP A 83 11.47 -2.83 14.91
C ASP A 83 12.20 -1.51 14.79
N ASN A 84 12.16 -0.75 15.88
CA ASN A 84 12.97 0.46 16.03
C ASN A 84 12.70 1.48 14.93
N ILE A 85 11.41 1.69 14.60
CA ILE A 85 11.05 2.72 13.66
C ILE A 85 11.18 4.05 14.41
N THR A 86 12.20 4.82 14.05
CA THR A 86 12.43 6.13 14.65
C THR A 86 11.46 7.14 14.07
N PRO A 87 11.29 8.31 14.71
CA PRO A 87 10.42 9.34 14.13
C PRO A 87 10.84 9.73 12.71
N GLY A 88 12.15 9.75 12.44
CA GLY A 88 12.60 10.05 11.09
C GLY A 88 12.18 8.99 10.09
N HIS A 89 12.27 7.73 10.50
CA HIS A 89 11.83 6.65 9.65
C HIS A 89 10.32 6.69 9.45
N GLN A 90 9.57 7.08 10.48
CA GLN A 90 8.13 7.21 10.34
C GLN A 90 7.76 8.24 9.28
N GLU A 91 8.41 9.38 9.30
CA GLU A 91 8.12 10.41 8.31
C GLU A 91 8.47 9.95 6.91
N ALA A 92 9.60 9.26 6.77
CA ALA A 92 10.00 8.75 5.46
C ALA A 92 9.00 7.75 4.92
N PHE A 93 8.53 6.83 5.78
CA PHE A 93 7.54 5.84 5.35
C PHE A 93 6.22 6.50 5.02
N LEU A 94 5.81 7.48 5.81
CA LEU A 94 4.58 8.22 5.53
C LEU A 94 4.64 8.87 4.16
N ASP A 95 5.76 9.53 3.87
CA ASP A 95 5.93 10.17 2.58
C ASP A 95 5.85 9.14 1.46
N GLU A 96 6.46 7.99 1.65
CA GLU A 96 6.45 6.94 0.64
C GLU A 96 5.05 6.39 0.42
N ILE A 97 4.32 6.16 1.49
CA ILE A 97 2.96 5.63 1.38
C ILE A 97 2.07 6.64 0.67
N GLU A 98 2.18 7.90 1.06
CA GLU A 98 1.40 8.96 0.43
C GLU A 98 1.71 9.07 -1.06
N GLU A 99 2.98 9.00 -1.38
CA GLU A 99 3.40 9.09 -2.78
C GLU A 99 2.88 7.90 -3.57
N PHE A 100 2.99 6.71 -3.00
CA PHE A 100 2.48 5.50 -3.65
C PHE A 100 0.99 5.61 -3.93
N CYS A 101 0.21 5.96 -2.91
CA CYS A 101 -1.23 6.04 -3.06
C CYS A 101 -1.64 7.14 -4.03
N LYS A 102 -0.95 8.26 -3.97
CA LYS A 102 -1.22 9.38 -4.87
C LYS A 102 -0.98 8.98 -6.32
N ASN A 103 0.13 8.30 -6.57
CA ASN A 103 0.46 7.88 -7.92
C ASN A 103 -0.52 6.85 -8.43
N ARG A 104 -0.93 5.92 -7.57
CA ARG A 104 -1.90 4.91 -7.97
C ARG A 104 -3.27 5.52 -8.23
N ALA A 105 -3.68 6.46 -7.39
CA ALA A 105 -4.95 7.13 -7.60
C ALA A 105 -4.96 7.89 -8.93
N LEU A 106 -3.85 8.55 -9.24
CA LEU A 106 -3.73 9.28 -10.48
C LEU A 106 -3.79 8.35 -11.68
N ALA A 107 -3.10 7.22 -11.59
CA ALA A 107 -3.13 6.23 -12.67
C ALA A 107 -4.54 5.71 -12.91
N GLU A 108 -5.27 5.46 -11.82
CA GLU A 108 -6.65 5.00 -11.94
C GLU A 108 -7.53 6.06 -12.61
N ALA A 109 -7.33 7.31 -12.26
CA ALA A 109 -8.10 8.38 -12.85
C ALA A 109 -7.83 8.52 -14.33
N VAL A 110 -6.58 8.36 -14.72
CA VAL A 110 -6.20 8.43 -16.13
C VAL A 110 -6.84 7.30 -16.91
N LEU A 111 -6.79 6.09 -16.35
CA LEU A 111 -7.40 4.94 -17.02
C LEU A 111 -8.90 5.14 -17.18
N ALA A 112 -9.56 5.62 -16.15
CA ALA A 112 -10.98 5.86 -16.20
C ALA A 112 -11.33 6.88 -17.28
N SER A 113 -10.54 7.95 -17.38
CA SER A 113 -10.74 8.95 -18.40
C SER A 113 -10.60 8.37 -19.81
N THR A 114 -9.60 7.54 -19.98
CA THR A 114 -9.35 6.93 -21.27
C THR A 114 -10.51 6.03 -21.67
N GLU A 115 -10.99 5.24 -20.74
CA GLU A 115 -12.12 4.36 -21.01
C GLU A 115 -13.37 5.15 -21.35
N LEU A 116 -13.58 6.24 -20.66
CA LEU A 116 -14.74 7.08 -20.93
C LEU A 116 -14.68 7.67 -22.32
N ILE A 117 -13.51 8.13 -22.72
CA ILE A 117 -13.34 8.68 -24.06
C ILE A 117 -13.62 7.63 -25.11
N ASP A 118 -13.08 6.44 -24.90
CA ASP A 118 -13.29 5.35 -25.85
C ASP A 118 -14.76 5.02 -25.99
N LYS A 119 -15.45 4.96 -24.87
CA LYS A 119 -16.87 4.64 -24.89
C LYS A 119 -17.70 5.75 -25.48
N GLY A 120 -17.26 6.97 -25.32
CA GLY A 120 -17.98 8.09 -25.86
C GLY A 120 -17.99 8.16 -27.35
N ASN A 121 -17.12 7.41 -27.98
CA ASN A 121 -17.06 7.38 -29.41
C ASN A 121 -17.94 6.30 -30.00
#